data_60f00850e186da039eaa1c6aa993a485
#
_entry.id   60f00850e186da039eaa1c6aa993a485
#
_cell.length_a   1.000
_cell.length_b   1.000
_cell.length_c   1.000
_cell.angle_alpha   90.00
_cell.angle_beta   90.00
_cell.angle_gamma   90.00
#
_symmetry.space_group_name_H-M   'P 1'
#
loop_
_entity.id
_entity.type
_entity.pdbx_description
1 polymer ?
#
loop_
_entity_poly.entity_id
_entity_poly.type
_entity_poly.pdbx_seq_one_letter_code
_entity_poly.pdbx_strand_id
1 'polypeptide(L)'
;LGDVYKRQVITFNDVFTDKTTFTLSATITDDMGNTIASARTIKFNVDGMKVGESGSNKGVATLSVSKLFDNGKHEITGNYNGENNTFNPAALTVDIDRTPVEFWVSTSGNDTTGDGSKNNPFNTINHAITAALDKSINITIHIMDGTYLGTGNVNLKYSRIAVLNLIGENYGKTIIDGQDNDYFFYFDKGLDVDITNLTFTNGKAGNSNWNWGIIYGSSLTMNDCI
;
A
#
# COMPACT_ATOMS: atom_id res chain seq x y z
N LEU A 1 0.23 -51.75 -18.05
CA LEU A 1 -0.84 -51.11 -17.25
C LEU A 1 -0.53 -49.63 -17.32
N GLY A 2 -1.33 -48.92 -18.16
CA GLY A 2 -1.07 -47.53 -18.49
C GLY A 2 -1.07 -46.63 -17.26
N ASP A 3 -0.10 -45.74 -17.22
CA ASP A 3 -0.15 -44.57 -16.32
C ASP A 3 -1.45 -43.84 -16.58
N VAL A 4 -2.36 -43.93 -15.64
CA VAL A 4 -3.55 -43.11 -15.61
C VAL A 4 -3.02 -41.69 -15.38
N TYR A 5 -3.05 -40.86 -16.41
CA TYR A 5 -2.66 -39.48 -16.32
C TYR A 5 -3.52 -38.78 -15.26
N LYS A 6 -2.95 -38.59 -14.09
CA LYS A 6 -3.63 -37.87 -13.02
C LYS A 6 -3.74 -36.41 -13.42
N ARG A 7 -4.95 -35.93 -13.60
CA ARG A 7 -5.26 -34.55 -13.86
C ARG A 7 -4.74 -33.72 -12.68
N GLN A 8 -3.93 -32.69 -12.94
CA GLN A 8 -3.48 -31.81 -11.90
C GLN A 8 -4.38 -30.57 -11.85
N VAL A 9 -4.66 -30.10 -10.65
CA VAL A 9 -5.52 -28.96 -10.40
C VAL A 9 -4.70 -27.90 -9.69
N ILE A 10 -4.78 -26.66 -10.17
CA ILE A 10 -4.24 -25.49 -9.47
C ILE A 10 -5.40 -24.83 -8.74
N THR A 11 -5.24 -24.62 -7.46
CA THR A 11 -6.18 -23.86 -6.65
C THR A 11 -5.45 -22.67 -6.07
N PHE A 12 -5.99 -21.48 -6.23
CA PHE A 12 -5.46 -20.30 -5.54
C PHE A 12 -5.85 -20.36 -4.07
N ASN A 13 -4.84 -20.19 -3.23
CA ASN A 13 -5.04 -19.91 -1.82
C ASN A 13 -5.33 -18.40 -1.66
N ASP A 14 -5.35 -17.91 -0.46
CA ASP A 14 -5.64 -16.50 -0.21
C ASP A 14 -4.72 -15.56 -1.00
N VAL A 15 -5.31 -14.55 -1.63
CA VAL A 15 -4.60 -13.45 -2.25
C VAL A 15 -4.58 -12.30 -1.25
N PHE A 16 -3.45 -12.14 -0.57
CA PHE A 16 -3.28 -11.01 0.33
C PHE A 16 -3.04 -9.74 -0.48
N THR A 17 -3.95 -8.82 -0.39
CA THR A 17 -3.77 -7.46 -0.90
C THR A 17 -3.49 -6.53 0.27
N ASP A 18 -2.22 -6.20 0.50
CA ASP A 18 -1.90 -5.05 1.35
C ASP A 18 -1.97 -3.73 0.57
N LYS A 19 -2.63 -3.78 -0.60
CA LYS A 19 -2.85 -2.71 -1.55
C LYS A 19 -1.60 -2.19 -2.28
N THR A 20 -0.40 -2.54 -1.84
CA THR A 20 0.87 -2.17 -2.50
C THR A 20 1.61 -3.37 -3.06
N THR A 21 1.44 -4.53 -2.44
CA THR A 21 2.01 -5.81 -2.89
C THR A 21 0.94 -6.89 -2.85
N PHE A 22 0.97 -7.79 -3.82
CA PHE A 22 0.13 -8.98 -3.84
C PHE A 22 1.00 -10.18 -3.54
N THR A 23 0.53 -11.04 -2.66
CA THR A 23 1.09 -12.38 -2.51
C THR A 23 0.16 -13.37 -3.17
N LEU A 24 0.57 -13.88 -4.32
CA LEU A 24 -0.15 -14.92 -5.04
C LEU A 24 0.32 -16.26 -4.52
N SER A 25 -0.60 -17.09 -4.04
CA SER A 25 -0.30 -18.43 -3.55
C SER A 25 -1.21 -19.45 -4.26
N ALA A 26 -0.61 -20.49 -4.80
CA ALA A 26 -1.32 -21.54 -5.50
C ALA A 26 -0.87 -22.92 -5.03
N THR A 27 -1.83 -23.81 -4.79
CA THR A 27 -1.60 -25.22 -4.46
C THR A 27 -1.83 -26.10 -5.68
N ILE A 28 -0.92 -27.03 -5.94
CA ILE A 28 -1.04 -28.02 -6.99
C ILE A 28 -1.47 -29.35 -6.36
N THR A 29 -2.60 -29.88 -6.81
CA THR A 29 -3.11 -31.18 -6.37
C THR A 29 -3.30 -32.10 -7.56
N ASP A 30 -3.39 -33.40 -7.29
CA ASP A 30 -3.94 -34.38 -8.24
C ASP A 30 -5.47 -34.29 -8.27
N ASP A 31 -6.10 -35.11 -9.13
CA ASP A 31 -7.56 -35.21 -9.28
C ASP A 31 -8.28 -35.78 -8.06
N MET A 32 -7.54 -36.38 -7.14
CA MET A 32 -8.03 -36.89 -5.85
C MET A 32 -7.85 -35.84 -4.72
N GLY A 33 -7.31 -34.68 -5.01
CA GLY A 33 -7.04 -33.62 -4.02
C GLY A 33 -5.75 -33.77 -3.23
N ASN A 34 -4.89 -34.76 -3.56
CA ASN A 34 -3.62 -34.92 -2.87
C ASN A 34 -2.60 -33.91 -3.41
N THR A 35 -1.89 -33.23 -2.50
CA THR A 35 -0.87 -32.25 -2.86
C THR A 35 0.31 -32.91 -3.59
N ILE A 36 0.74 -32.34 -4.69
CA ILE A 36 1.90 -32.82 -5.46
C ILE A 36 3.17 -32.22 -4.86
N ALA A 37 3.90 -33.06 -4.12
CA ALA A 37 5.09 -32.63 -3.39
C ALA A 37 6.32 -32.34 -4.28
N SER A 38 6.37 -32.87 -5.51
CA SER A 38 7.48 -32.63 -6.43
C SER A 38 7.51 -31.16 -6.88
N ALA A 39 8.71 -30.58 -6.93
CA ALA A 39 8.88 -29.19 -7.32
C ALA A 39 8.33 -28.92 -8.73
N ARG A 40 7.53 -27.89 -8.87
CA ARG A 40 6.92 -27.42 -10.11
C ARG A 40 6.99 -25.91 -10.18
N THR A 41 7.09 -25.36 -11.39
CA THR A 41 7.07 -23.91 -11.58
C THR A 41 5.69 -23.47 -12.06
N ILE A 42 5.06 -22.56 -11.31
CA ILE A 42 3.80 -21.92 -11.69
C ILE A 42 4.10 -20.56 -12.26
N LYS A 43 3.59 -20.26 -13.45
CA LYS A 43 3.57 -18.94 -14.05
C LYS A 43 2.29 -18.25 -13.66
N PHE A 44 2.39 -17.11 -13.02
CA PHE A 44 1.27 -16.28 -12.62
C PHE A 44 1.05 -15.15 -13.64
N ASN A 45 -0.20 -14.98 -14.05
CA ASN A 45 -0.60 -13.85 -14.89
C ASN A 45 -1.72 -13.06 -14.19
N VAL A 46 -1.78 -11.78 -14.50
CA VAL A 46 -2.90 -10.89 -14.14
C VAL A 46 -3.37 -10.26 -15.44
N ASP A 47 -4.66 -10.35 -15.72
CA ASP A 47 -5.29 -9.88 -16.96
C ASP A 47 -4.57 -10.36 -18.22
N GLY A 48 -4.17 -11.62 -18.21
CA GLY A 48 -3.43 -12.25 -19.30
C GLY A 48 -1.95 -11.90 -19.39
N MET A 49 -1.45 -10.93 -18.61
CA MET A 49 -0.05 -10.55 -18.59
C MET A 49 0.74 -11.30 -17.52
N LYS A 50 1.88 -11.88 -17.87
CA LYS A 50 2.77 -12.56 -16.92
C LYS A 50 3.29 -11.54 -15.89
N VAL A 51 3.04 -11.81 -14.61
CA VAL A 51 3.57 -11.01 -13.47
C VAL A 51 4.74 -11.66 -12.77
N GLY A 52 4.94 -12.96 -12.97
CA GLY A 52 6.10 -13.68 -12.44
C GLY A 52 5.89 -15.18 -12.47
N GLU A 53 6.85 -15.88 -11.88
CA GLU A 53 6.79 -17.33 -11.69
C GLU A 53 7.43 -17.73 -10.36
N SER A 54 6.96 -18.83 -9.79
CA SER A 54 7.48 -19.39 -8.54
C SER A 54 7.52 -20.89 -8.58
N GLY A 55 8.58 -21.46 -8.04
CA GLY A 55 8.67 -22.90 -7.80
C GLY A 55 7.80 -23.32 -6.61
N SER A 56 7.12 -24.45 -6.73
CA SER A 56 6.37 -25.00 -5.60
C SER A 56 7.32 -25.70 -4.60
N ASN A 57 7.02 -25.49 -3.33
CA ASN A 57 7.60 -26.26 -2.22
C ASN A 57 6.47 -27.03 -1.54
N LYS A 58 6.59 -28.34 -1.46
CA LYS A 58 5.53 -29.23 -0.94
C LYS A 58 4.15 -28.95 -1.57
N GLY A 59 4.15 -28.68 -2.89
CA GLY A 59 2.95 -28.42 -3.68
C GLY A 59 2.41 -26.99 -3.61
N VAL A 60 3.00 -26.09 -2.86
CA VAL A 60 2.58 -24.68 -2.79
C VAL A 60 3.62 -23.79 -3.45
N ALA A 61 3.18 -22.97 -4.41
CA ALA A 61 3.98 -21.92 -5.02
C ALA A 61 3.48 -20.56 -4.54
N THR A 62 4.40 -19.70 -4.13
CA THR A 62 4.08 -18.36 -3.64
C THR A 62 4.92 -17.32 -4.39
N LEU A 63 4.28 -16.27 -4.88
CA LEU A 63 4.90 -15.16 -5.60
C LEU A 63 4.45 -13.83 -4.98
N SER A 64 5.41 -13.02 -4.57
CA SER A 64 5.14 -11.61 -4.20
C SER A 64 5.25 -10.72 -5.43
N VAL A 65 4.23 -9.95 -5.73
CA VAL A 65 4.14 -9.04 -6.87
C VAL A 65 4.09 -7.62 -6.35
N SER A 66 5.14 -6.84 -6.62
CA SER A 66 5.24 -5.43 -6.24
C SER A 66 4.79 -4.51 -7.38
N LYS A 67 3.64 -4.78 -7.97
CA LYS A 67 3.06 -3.98 -9.04
C LYS A 67 1.73 -3.42 -8.58
N LEU A 68 1.53 -2.12 -8.78
CA LEU A 68 0.24 -1.49 -8.58
C LEU A 68 -0.67 -1.82 -9.78
N PHE A 69 -1.88 -2.27 -9.49
CA PHE A 69 -2.94 -2.49 -10.47
C PHE A 69 -4.01 -1.41 -10.30
N ASP A 70 -4.73 -1.10 -11.35
CA ASP A 70 -5.81 -0.12 -11.31
C ASP A 70 -7.00 -0.60 -10.46
N ASN A 71 -7.95 0.28 -10.19
CA ASN A 71 -9.20 -0.11 -9.55
C ASN A 71 -10.01 -1.02 -10.46
N GLY A 72 -10.68 -1.99 -9.87
CA GLY A 72 -11.60 -2.87 -10.56
C GLY A 72 -11.23 -4.33 -10.44
N LYS A 73 -11.90 -5.14 -11.26
CA LYS A 73 -11.74 -6.59 -11.25
C LYS A 73 -10.56 -7.00 -12.11
N HIS A 74 -9.67 -7.78 -11.51
CA HIS A 74 -8.51 -8.36 -12.17
C HIS A 74 -8.63 -9.88 -12.15
N GLU A 75 -8.38 -10.50 -13.30
CA GLU A 75 -8.33 -11.96 -13.41
C GLU A 75 -6.91 -12.45 -13.16
N ILE A 76 -6.74 -13.28 -12.14
CA ILE A 76 -5.47 -13.93 -11.83
C ILE A 76 -5.53 -15.35 -12.37
N THR A 77 -4.54 -15.73 -13.18
CA THR A 77 -4.42 -17.10 -13.70
C THR A 77 -3.07 -17.71 -13.36
N GLY A 78 -3.08 -18.99 -13.02
CA GLY A 78 -1.88 -19.78 -12.78
C GLY A 78 -1.72 -20.85 -13.86
N ASN A 79 -0.56 -20.87 -14.50
CA ASN A 79 -0.22 -21.85 -15.52
C ASN A 79 1.02 -22.62 -15.11
N TYR A 80 0.96 -23.94 -15.27
CA TYR A 80 2.07 -24.84 -15.08
C TYR A 80 2.38 -25.59 -16.38
N ASN A 81 3.63 -25.69 -16.76
CA ASN A 81 4.07 -26.52 -17.87
C ASN A 81 4.50 -27.89 -17.31
N GLY A 82 3.57 -28.81 -17.19
CA GLY A 82 3.86 -30.21 -16.89
C GLY A 82 4.12 -31.03 -18.15
N GLU A 83 4.73 -32.18 -17.99
CA GLU A 83 5.16 -33.05 -19.10
C GLU A 83 4.03 -33.58 -19.97
N ASN A 84 2.74 -33.41 -19.61
CA ASN A 84 1.61 -33.94 -20.37
C ASN A 84 0.37 -33.02 -20.33
N ASN A 85 0.49 -31.76 -20.71
CA ASN A 85 -0.57 -30.86 -21.21
C ASN A 85 -2.03 -30.97 -20.71
N THR A 86 -2.31 -31.55 -19.55
CA THR A 86 -3.65 -31.66 -18.99
C THR A 86 -3.80 -30.81 -17.73
N PHE A 87 -3.86 -29.49 -17.94
CA PHE A 87 -4.13 -28.54 -16.88
C PHE A 87 -5.50 -27.91 -17.04
N ASN A 88 -6.19 -27.76 -15.92
CA ASN A 88 -7.13 -26.67 -15.77
C ASN A 88 -6.37 -25.48 -15.20
N PRO A 89 -6.18 -24.38 -15.96
CA PRO A 89 -5.74 -23.15 -15.37
C PRO A 89 -6.74 -22.77 -14.27
N ALA A 90 -6.25 -22.45 -13.09
CA ALA A 90 -7.08 -21.81 -12.09
C ALA A 90 -7.22 -20.33 -12.46
N ALA A 91 -8.42 -19.82 -12.35
CA ALA A 91 -8.70 -18.40 -12.45
C ALA A 91 -9.32 -17.92 -11.14
N LEU A 92 -8.85 -16.81 -10.65
CA LEU A 92 -9.38 -16.11 -9.47
C LEU A 92 -9.64 -14.66 -9.86
N THR A 93 -10.83 -14.16 -9.58
CA THR A 93 -11.12 -12.73 -9.73
C THR A 93 -10.88 -12.01 -8.42
N VAL A 94 -10.04 -10.99 -8.45
CA VAL A 94 -9.80 -10.08 -7.33
C VAL A 94 -10.33 -8.71 -7.68
N ASP A 95 -11.08 -8.09 -6.77
CA ASP A 95 -11.57 -6.73 -6.92
C ASP A 95 -10.65 -5.78 -6.13
N ILE A 96 -10.02 -4.85 -6.83
CA ILE A 96 -9.12 -3.87 -6.25
C ILE A 96 -9.86 -2.54 -6.15
N ASP A 97 -10.08 -2.09 -4.93
CA ASP A 97 -10.62 -0.76 -4.65
C ASP A 97 -9.51 0.14 -4.09
N ARG A 98 -9.16 1.16 -4.86
CA ARG A 98 -8.23 2.22 -4.49
C ARG A 98 -8.92 3.57 -4.51
N THR A 99 -10.21 3.58 -4.25
CA THR A 99 -10.93 4.84 -4.11
C THR A 99 -10.19 5.72 -3.11
N PRO A 100 -9.84 6.97 -3.46
CA PRO A 100 -9.17 7.86 -2.54
C PRO A 100 -10.00 8.02 -1.26
N VAL A 101 -9.30 8.01 -0.14
CA VAL A 101 -9.91 8.29 1.17
C VAL A 101 -9.51 9.69 1.57
N GLU A 102 -10.50 10.49 1.96
CA GLU A 102 -10.32 11.86 2.43
C GLU A 102 -10.66 11.97 3.91
N PHE A 103 -9.76 12.58 4.67
CA PHE A 103 -9.98 12.90 6.07
C PHE A 103 -9.57 14.33 6.38
N TRP A 104 -10.18 14.88 7.43
CA TRP A 104 -9.91 16.20 7.95
C TRP A 104 -9.21 16.13 9.30
N VAL A 105 -8.27 17.04 9.51
CA VAL A 105 -7.53 17.22 10.76
C VAL A 105 -7.72 18.65 11.25
N SER A 106 -7.95 18.81 12.54
CA SER A 106 -8.08 20.10 13.20
C SER A 106 -7.41 20.07 14.57
N THR A 107 -6.80 21.18 14.99
CA THR A 107 -6.26 21.29 16.34
C THR A 107 -7.33 21.16 17.45
N SER A 108 -8.60 21.35 17.10
CA SER A 108 -9.76 21.08 17.97
C SER A 108 -10.41 19.71 17.74
N GLY A 109 -9.84 18.87 16.87
CA GLY A 109 -10.32 17.53 16.56
C GLY A 109 -10.04 16.53 17.67
N ASN A 110 -10.44 15.27 17.45
CA ASN A 110 -10.29 14.21 18.44
C ASN A 110 -9.96 12.87 17.76
N ASP A 111 -8.83 12.26 18.13
CA ASP A 111 -8.38 10.99 17.57
C ASP A 111 -9.13 9.77 18.12
N THR A 112 -9.92 9.93 19.19
CA THR A 112 -10.70 8.83 19.79
C THR A 112 -12.16 8.83 19.35
N THR A 113 -12.76 10.00 19.19
CA THR A 113 -14.19 10.16 18.88
C THR A 113 -14.44 10.78 17.52
N GLY A 114 -13.42 11.36 16.89
CA GLY A 114 -13.50 11.86 15.52
C GLY A 114 -13.67 10.72 14.53
N ASP A 115 -14.37 10.98 13.44
CA ASP A 115 -14.55 10.06 12.32
C ASP A 115 -13.76 10.50 11.08
N GLY A 116 -13.03 11.60 11.19
CA GLY A 116 -12.25 12.20 10.12
C GLY A 116 -13.06 12.99 9.11
N SER A 117 -14.35 13.16 9.29
CA SER A 117 -15.15 14.07 8.49
C SER A 117 -14.80 15.54 8.80
N LYS A 118 -15.17 16.46 7.89
CA LYS A 118 -14.96 17.89 8.11
C LYS A 118 -15.63 18.42 9.39
N ASN A 119 -16.77 17.84 9.77
CA ASN A 119 -17.53 18.26 10.94
C ASN A 119 -17.09 17.57 12.23
N ASN A 120 -16.37 16.47 12.14
CA ASN A 120 -15.86 15.71 13.28
C ASN A 120 -14.43 15.23 12.97
N PRO A 121 -13.47 16.17 12.83
CA PRO A 121 -12.11 15.87 12.36
C PRO A 121 -11.28 15.11 13.40
N PHE A 122 -10.24 14.48 12.93
CA PHE A 122 -9.17 13.98 13.79
C PHE A 122 -8.32 15.12 14.34
N ASN A 123 -7.57 14.84 15.41
CA ASN A 123 -6.70 15.84 16.02
C ASN A 123 -5.28 15.83 15.40
N THR A 124 -4.77 14.66 15.00
CA THR A 124 -3.40 14.55 14.52
C THR A 124 -3.31 14.05 13.07
N ILE A 125 -2.30 14.54 12.36
CA ILE A 125 -2.01 14.14 10.98
C ILE A 125 -1.70 12.63 10.91
N ASN A 126 -0.94 12.11 11.88
CA ASN A 126 -0.60 10.70 11.94
C ASN A 126 -1.83 9.81 12.10
N HIS A 127 -2.77 10.20 12.96
CA HIS A 127 -3.99 9.43 13.15
C HIS A 127 -4.82 9.38 11.87
N ALA A 128 -4.98 10.53 11.19
CA ALA A 128 -5.72 10.61 9.93
C ALA A 128 -5.10 9.73 8.85
N ILE A 129 -3.77 9.80 8.66
CA ILE A 129 -3.06 8.96 7.67
C ILE A 129 -3.18 7.47 8.03
N THR A 130 -3.01 7.11 9.30
CA THR A 130 -3.10 5.71 9.75
C THR A 130 -4.50 5.14 9.54
N ALA A 131 -5.54 5.89 9.90
CA ALA A 131 -6.93 5.51 9.69
C ALA A 131 -7.28 5.40 8.19
N ALA A 132 -6.67 6.22 7.35
CA ALA A 132 -6.83 6.15 5.90
C ALA A 132 -6.13 4.92 5.30
N LEU A 133 -4.95 4.55 5.79
CA LEU A 133 -4.21 3.37 5.35
C LEU A 133 -4.97 2.06 5.53
N ASP A 134 -5.84 1.98 6.53
CA ASP A 134 -6.72 0.82 6.72
C ASP A 134 -7.77 0.70 5.62
N LYS A 135 -8.02 1.75 4.86
CA LYS A 135 -9.06 1.83 3.83
C LYS A 135 -8.49 1.92 2.42
N SER A 136 -7.45 2.73 2.21
CA SER A 136 -6.87 2.99 0.90
C SER A 136 -5.38 3.32 0.98
N ILE A 137 -4.69 3.17 -0.15
CA ILE A 137 -3.32 3.66 -0.35
C ILE A 137 -3.28 5.02 -1.07
N ASN A 138 -4.42 5.49 -1.56
CA ASN A 138 -4.60 6.83 -2.11
C ASN A 138 -5.29 7.68 -1.05
N ILE A 139 -4.56 8.63 -0.47
CA ILE A 139 -4.96 9.33 0.74
C ILE A 139 -4.91 10.83 0.49
N THR A 140 -5.97 11.52 0.88
CA THR A 140 -5.99 12.98 0.97
C THR A 140 -6.32 13.40 2.39
N ILE A 141 -5.45 14.21 2.99
CA ILE A 141 -5.65 14.78 4.31
C ILE A 141 -5.79 16.29 4.19
N HIS A 142 -6.95 16.78 4.56
CA HIS A 142 -7.26 18.21 4.67
C HIS A 142 -6.89 18.68 6.07
N ILE A 143 -5.97 19.62 6.16
CA ILE A 143 -5.46 20.15 7.42
C ILE A 143 -6.05 21.56 7.59
N MET A 144 -6.91 21.72 8.57
CA MET A 144 -7.60 22.99 8.85
C MET A 144 -6.64 24.01 9.45
N ASP A 145 -6.98 25.29 9.44
CA ASP A 145 -6.17 26.34 10.04
C ASP A 145 -5.82 26.01 11.51
N GLY A 146 -4.56 26.23 11.88
CA GLY A 146 -4.04 25.97 13.22
C GLY A 146 -2.56 25.69 13.22
N THR A 147 -1.97 25.60 14.41
CA THR A 147 -0.56 25.21 14.59
C THR A 147 -0.49 23.77 15.10
N TYR A 148 0.07 22.91 14.29
CA TYR A 148 0.24 21.48 14.54
C TYR A 148 1.66 21.21 15.00
N LEU A 149 1.80 20.70 16.21
CA LEU A 149 3.09 20.48 16.86
C LEU A 149 3.10 19.17 17.64
N GLY A 150 4.30 18.71 17.99
CA GLY A 150 4.50 17.55 18.83
C GLY A 150 4.13 16.20 18.21
N THR A 151 3.96 15.21 19.07
CA THR A 151 3.70 13.81 18.67
C THR A 151 2.44 13.68 17.83
N GLY A 152 2.56 13.02 16.70
CA GLY A 152 1.46 12.81 15.76
C GLY A 152 1.36 13.88 14.66
N ASN A 153 2.13 14.97 14.71
CA ASN A 153 2.13 16.00 13.70
C ASN A 153 3.51 16.24 13.06
N VAL A 154 4.57 15.81 13.72
CA VAL A 154 5.96 15.88 13.25
C VAL A 154 6.65 14.54 13.45
N ASN A 155 7.81 14.33 12.85
CA ASN A 155 8.59 13.10 12.90
C ASN A 155 7.78 11.89 12.37
N LEU A 156 7.05 12.09 11.28
CA LEU A 156 6.16 11.09 10.71
C LEU A 156 6.86 10.31 9.61
N LYS A 157 6.76 8.97 9.68
CA LYS A 157 7.39 8.07 8.71
C LYS A 157 6.38 7.12 8.09
N TYR A 158 6.34 7.10 6.75
CA TYR A 158 5.41 6.25 6.00
C TYR A 158 6.11 5.50 4.88
N SER A 159 5.72 4.24 4.66
CA SER A 159 6.30 3.34 3.67
C SER A 159 5.27 2.60 2.81
N ARG A 160 3.96 2.75 3.08
CA ARG A 160 2.90 1.91 2.47
C ARG A 160 1.81 2.71 1.77
N ILE A 161 2.10 3.95 1.41
CA ILE A 161 1.18 4.85 0.71
C ILE A 161 1.58 4.87 -0.77
N ALA A 162 0.63 4.87 -1.71
CA ALA A 162 0.92 5.10 -3.12
C ALA A 162 0.85 6.58 -3.48
N VAL A 163 -0.22 7.24 -3.06
CA VAL A 163 -0.44 8.68 -3.25
C VAL A 163 -0.87 9.31 -1.95
N LEU A 164 -0.21 10.36 -1.53
CA LEU A 164 -0.55 11.14 -0.34
C LEU A 164 -0.65 12.62 -0.70
N ASN A 165 -1.84 13.18 -0.54
CA ASN A 165 -2.07 14.61 -0.65
C ASN A 165 -2.24 15.19 0.76
N LEU A 166 -1.40 16.15 1.14
CA LEU A 166 -1.54 16.95 2.35
C LEU A 166 -1.94 18.37 1.94
N ILE A 167 -3.15 18.76 2.27
CA ILE A 167 -3.73 20.03 1.82
C ILE A 167 -4.09 20.89 3.01
N GLY A 168 -3.32 21.96 3.22
CA GLY A 168 -3.64 22.98 4.21
C GLY A 168 -4.83 23.85 3.75
N GLU A 169 -5.64 24.30 4.68
CA GLU A 169 -6.76 25.19 4.37
C GLU A 169 -6.26 26.54 3.87
N ASN A 170 -5.30 27.13 4.55
CA ASN A 170 -4.66 28.38 4.15
C ASN A 170 -3.17 28.38 4.49
N TYR A 171 -2.28 28.65 3.51
CA TYR A 171 -0.88 28.90 3.82
C TYR A 171 -0.74 30.09 4.77
N GLY A 172 0.25 30.06 5.67
CA GLY A 172 0.43 31.10 6.71
C GLY A 172 -0.51 30.97 7.92
N LYS A 173 -1.53 30.12 7.85
CA LYS A 173 -2.41 29.80 8.99
C LYS A 173 -2.45 28.32 9.32
N THR A 174 -2.19 27.45 8.33
CA THR A 174 -2.03 26.02 8.54
C THR A 174 -0.53 25.75 8.72
N ILE A 175 -0.10 25.68 9.96
CA ILE A 175 1.32 25.66 10.34
C ILE A 175 1.68 24.33 10.96
N ILE A 176 2.75 23.70 10.46
CA ILE A 176 3.37 22.53 11.10
C ILE A 176 4.66 23.01 11.74
N ASP A 177 4.72 22.93 13.08
CA ASP A 177 5.83 23.43 13.89
C ASP A 177 6.68 22.29 14.44
N GLY A 178 7.91 22.18 13.95
CA GLY A 178 8.88 21.16 14.35
C GLY A 178 9.51 21.39 15.73
N GLN A 179 9.29 22.54 16.36
CA GLN A 179 9.78 22.90 17.70
C GLN A 179 11.31 22.73 17.86
N ASP A 180 12.08 22.88 16.79
CA ASP A 180 13.54 22.64 16.71
C ASP A 180 13.99 21.25 17.16
N ASN A 181 13.09 20.25 17.10
CA ASN A 181 13.38 18.91 17.60
C ASN A 181 13.75 17.93 16.50
N ASP A 182 12.99 17.87 15.38
CA ASP A 182 13.17 16.84 14.37
C ASP A 182 12.64 17.26 12.98
N TYR A 183 12.74 16.34 12.01
CA TYR A 183 12.15 16.48 10.67
C TYR A 183 10.61 16.41 10.74
N PHE A 184 9.95 16.85 9.68
CA PHE A 184 8.49 16.76 9.58
C PHE A 184 8.05 15.39 9.08
N PHE A 185 8.51 15.03 7.87
CA PHE A 185 8.07 13.82 7.19
C PHE A 185 9.24 13.06 6.57
N TYR A 186 9.13 11.75 6.63
CA TYR A 186 9.95 10.81 5.91
C TYR A 186 9.07 9.87 5.11
N PHE A 187 9.18 9.90 3.80
CA PHE A 187 8.45 9.04 2.89
C PHE A 187 9.43 8.08 2.21
N ASP A 188 9.15 6.78 2.26
CA ASP A 188 9.95 5.78 1.58
C ASP A 188 9.85 5.92 0.05
N LYS A 189 10.75 5.24 -0.67
CA LYS A 189 10.77 5.26 -2.13
C LYS A 189 9.47 4.71 -2.71
N GLY A 190 9.00 5.34 -3.78
CA GLY A 190 7.82 4.90 -4.54
C GLY A 190 6.50 5.51 -4.08
N LEU A 191 6.53 6.49 -3.17
CA LEU A 191 5.37 7.30 -2.83
C LEU A 191 5.34 8.55 -3.69
N ASP A 192 4.15 8.90 -4.20
CA ASP A 192 3.85 10.21 -4.77
C ASP A 192 3.23 11.08 -3.67
N VAL A 193 3.88 12.18 -3.35
CA VAL A 193 3.44 13.07 -2.27
C VAL A 193 3.26 14.49 -2.80
N ASP A 194 2.06 15.00 -2.65
CA ASP A 194 1.72 16.38 -2.93
C ASP A 194 1.39 17.13 -1.63
N ILE A 195 2.10 18.20 -1.38
CA ILE A 195 1.88 19.08 -0.22
C ILE A 195 1.48 20.46 -0.73
N THR A 196 0.34 20.96 -0.27
CA THR A 196 -0.21 22.23 -0.74
C THR A 196 -0.70 23.08 0.42
N ASN A 197 -0.50 24.39 0.35
CA ASN A 197 -1.00 25.40 1.31
C ASN A 197 -0.54 25.18 2.76
N LEU A 198 0.66 24.67 3.00
CA LEU A 198 1.20 24.46 4.34
C LEU A 198 2.40 25.37 4.64
N THR A 199 2.49 25.82 5.86
CA THR A 199 3.66 26.50 6.41
C THR A 199 4.41 25.54 7.33
N PHE A 200 5.72 25.40 7.12
CA PHE A 200 6.62 24.62 7.95
C PHE A 200 7.56 25.53 8.71
N THR A 201 7.64 25.39 10.01
CA THR A 201 8.50 26.23 10.86
C THR A 201 9.24 25.41 11.90
N ASN A 202 10.41 25.89 12.33
CA ASN A 202 11.22 25.28 13.38
C ASN A 202 11.51 23.78 13.13
N GLY A 203 11.70 23.38 11.86
CA GLY A 203 12.11 22.04 11.52
C GLY A 203 13.62 21.88 11.72
N LYS A 204 14.05 20.69 12.12
CA LYS A 204 15.46 20.33 12.31
C LYS A 204 15.79 19.08 11.55
N ALA A 205 16.80 19.12 10.70
CA ALA A 205 17.34 17.91 10.09
C ALA A 205 17.98 17.03 11.17
N GLY A 206 17.67 15.74 11.16
CA GLY A 206 18.10 14.82 12.21
C GLY A 206 19.63 14.78 12.43
N ASN A 207 20.05 14.50 13.66
CA ASN A 207 21.45 14.43 14.09
C ASN A 207 22.18 13.16 13.63
N SER A 208 21.65 12.38 12.71
CA SER A 208 22.30 11.17 12.22
C SER A 208 23.31 11.51 11.11
N ASN A 209 24.33 10.67 10.91
CA ASN A 209 25.34 10.78 9.84
C ASN A 209 24.75 10.72 8.41
N TRP A 210 23.44 10.82 8.27
CA TRP A 210 22.67 10.87 7.04
C TRP A 210 22.13 12.31 6.94
N ASN A 211 22.55 13.04 5.93
CA ASN A 211 22.00 14.38 5.61
C ASN A 211 20.56 14.27 5.11
N TRP A 212 19.63 14.03 6.03
CA TRP A 212 18.20 14.01 5.75
C TRP A 212 17.67 15.44 5.74
N GLY A 213 16.93 15.80 4.71
CA GLY A 213 16.17 17.04 4.69
C GLY A 213 15.08 17.07 5.74
N ILE A 214 14.49 18.21 5.97
CA ILE A 214 13.35 18.41 6.89
C ILE A 214 12.12 17.62 6.41
N ILE A 215 11.97 17.48 5.08
CA ILE A 215 11.01 16.62 4.40
C ILE A 215 11.79 15.75 3.42
N TYR A 216 11.60 14.46 3.45
CA TYR A 216 12.25 13.49 2.58
C TYR A 216 11.22 12.65 1.83
N GLY A 217 11.39 12.50 0.53
CA GLY A 217 10.53 11.67 -0.31
C GLY A 217 11.12 11.41 -1.70
N SER A 218 10.60 10.43 -2.41
CA SER A 218 11.09 10.05 -3.75
C SER A 218 10.39 10.80 -4.89
N SER A 219 9.13 11.12 -4.73
CA SER A 219 8.33 11.95 -5.64
C SER A 219 7.57 12.95 -4.76
N LEU A 220 8.11 14.14 -4.61
CA LEU A 220 7.57 15.18 -3.73
C LEU A 220 7.30 16.44 -4.54
N THR A 221 6.06 16.87 -4.55
CA THR A 221 5.63 18.16 -5.07
C THR A 221 5.17 19.06 -3.91
N MET A 222 5.61 20.32 -3.91
CA MET A 222 5.18 21.30 -2.92
C MET A 222 4.68 22.56 -3.65
N ASN A 223 3.44 22.93 -3.41
CA ASN A 223 2.80 24.11 -4.00
C ASN A 223 2.28 25.02 -2.88
N ASP A 224 2.49 26.32 -3.04
CA ASP A 224 2.03 27.33 -2.08
C ASP A 224 2.42 26.99 -0.62
N CYS A 225 3.68 26.59 -0.43
CA CYS A 225 4.25 26.24 0.87
C CYS A 225 5.35 27.23 1.27
N ILE A 226 5.49 27.46 2.58
CA ILE A 226 6.52 28.32 3.19
C ILE A 226 7.34 27.47 4.16
#